data_4b7f54bba652fb71592ce2d75519c6b1
#
_entry.id   4b7f54bba652fb71592ce2d75519c6b1
#
_cell.length_a   1.000
_cell.length_b   1.000
_cell.length_c   1.000
_cell.angle_alpha   90.00
_cell.angle_beta   90.00
_cell.angle_gamma   90.00
#
_symmetry.space_group_name_H-M   'P 1'
#
loop_
_entity.id
_entity.type
_entity.pdbx_description
1 polymer ?
#
loop_
_entity_poly.entity_id
_entity_poly.type
_entity_poly.pdbx_seq_one_letter_code
_entity_poly.pdbx_strand_id
1 'polypeptide(L)'
;MILGFLLLLVLSFPAQARDDGRYKNDPLHSWFDQLASEKGLCCSFADGRRVDDVDWDTVCYAPALGVPLLCYYRVRLHGEWVEVPKKALVTEPNKFGPAVVWPYMDVDGATQIRCFLPGAGT
;
A
#
# COMPACT_ATOMS: atom_id res chain seq x y z
N MET A 1 45.97 27.77 24.42
CA MET A 1 44.52 27.59 24.29
C MET A 1 44.19 27.08 22.93
N ILE A 2 43.92 25.80 22.84
CA ILE A 2 43.55 25.14 21.57
C ILE A 2 42.02 24.98 21.64
N LEU A 3 41.27 25.80 20.87
CA LEU A 3 39.84 25.62 20.66
C LEU A 3 39.65 24.44 19.72
N GLY A 4 39.25 23.29 20.25
CA GLY A 4 38.83 22.16 19.46
C GLY A 4 37.46 22.45 18.84
N PHE A 5 37.44 22.65 17.54
CA PHE A 5 36.21 22.74 16.75
C PHE A 5 35.68 21.31 16.57
N LEU A 6 34.69 20.95 17.40
CA LEU A 6 34.01 19.67 17.26
C LEU A 6 33.01 19.79 16.10
N LEU A 7 33.40 19.31 14.92
CA LEU A 7 32.56 19.23 13.75
C LEU A 7 31.54 18.10 13.97
N LEU A 8 30.33 18.45 14.39
CA LEU A 8 29.21 17.51 14.42
C LEU A 8 28.81 17.20 12.97
N LEU A 9 29.29 16.07 12.46
CA LEU A 9 28.77 15.49 11.25
C LEU A 9 27.37 14.92 11.54
N VAL A 10 26.36 15.69 11.22
CA VAL A 10 24.98 15.20 11.21
C VAL A 10 24.85 14.31 9.96
N LEU A 11 24.97 13.01 10.18
CA LEU A 11 24.64 12.01 9.15
C LEU A 11 23.13 11.97 8.98
N SER A 12 22.62 12.79 8.05
CA SER A 12 21.24 12.67 7.62
C SER A 12 21.10 11.41 6.76
N PHE A 13 20.57 10.35 7.37
CA PHE A 13 20.18 9.17 6.61
C PHE A 13 18.87 9.49 5.86
N PRO A 14 18.81 9.26 4.54
CA PRO A 14 17.56 9.40 3.81
C PRO A 14 16.55 8.39 4.37
N ALA A 15 15.34 8.87 4.69
CA ALA A 15 14.23 7.99 5.04
C ALA A 15 13.85 7.19 3.78
N GLN A 16 14.26 5.94 3.72
CA GLN A 16 13.86 5.01 2.67
C GLN A 16 12.71 4.15 3.16
N ALA A 17 11.73 3.84 2.26
CA ALA A 17 10.81 2.74 2.50
C ALA A 17 11.68 1.50 2.78
N ARG A 18 11.65 0.99 4.02
CA ARG A 18 12.56 -0.06 4.45
C ARG A 18 11.85 -1.38 4.52
N ASP A 19 12.35 -2.31 3.75
CA ASP A 19 12.28 -3.71 4.12
C ASP A 19 13.14 -3.89 5.39
N ASP A 20 12.50 -4.17 6.52
CA ASP A 20 13.20 -4.41 7.80
C ASP A 20 13.84 -5.80 7.88
N GLY A 21 13.76 -6.59 6.81
CA GLY A 21 14.34 -7.92 6.72
C GLY A 21 13.49 -9.03 7.34
N ARG A 22 12.32 -8.73 7.93
CA ARG A 22 11.46 -9.76 8.56
C ARG A 22 11.01 -10.83 7.58
N TYR A 23 10.79 -10.45 6.32
CA TYR A 23 10.30 -11.35 5.27
C TYR A 23 11.38 -11.73 4.25
N LYS A 24 12.65 -11.49 4.58
CA LYS A 24 13.79 -11.72 3.68
C LYS A 24 13.83 -13.14 3.11
N ASN A 25 13.44 -14.12 3.90
CA ASN A 25 13.44 -15.53 3.50
C ASN A 25 12.07 -16.04 3.04
N ASP A 26 11.07 -15.17 2.93
CA ASP A 26 9.76 -15.55 2.41
C ASP A 26 9.89 -15.85 0.90
N PRO A 27 9.31 -16.97 0.40
CA PRO A 27 9.36 -17.31 -1.02
C PRO A 27 8.75 -16.23 -1.93
N LEU A 28 7.83 -15.42 -1.41
CA LEU A 28 7.16 -14.35 -2.15
C LEU A 28 7.84 -12.99 -2.01
N HIS A 29 8.95 -12.89 -1.28
CA HIS A 29 9.63 -11.64 -1.01
C HIS A 29 9.93 -10.85 -2.28
N SER A 30 10.58 -11.47 -3.27
CA SER A 30 10.94 -10.81 -4.52
C SER A 30 9.71 -10.44 -5.36
N TRP A 31 8.64 -11.22 -5.29
CA TRP A 31 7.40 -10.90 -5.97
C TRP A 31 6.74 -9.66 -5.37
N PHE A 32 6.68 -9.56 -4.03
CA PHE A 32 6.16 -8.37 -3.37
C PHE A 32 6.94 -7.11 -3.71
N ASP A 33 8.27 -7.22 -3.81
CA ASP A 33 9.13 -6.09 -4.14
C ASP A 33 8.90 -5.53 -5.55
N GLN A 34 8.28 -6.30 -6.43
CA GLN A 34 7.98 -5.90 -7.80
C GLN A 34 6.56 -5.37 -7.99
N LEU A 35 5.69 -5.52 -7.00
CA LEU A 35 4.32 -5.06 -7.12
C LEU A 35 4.26 -3.54 -7.29
N ALA A 36 3.40 -3.12 -8.18
CA ALA A 36 3.20 -1.72 -8.49
C ALA A 36 1.75 -1.44 -8.85
N SER A 37 1.34 -0.22 -8.58
CA SER A 37 0.13 0.39 -9.14
C SER A 37 0.53 1.47 -10.12
N GLU A 38 -0.42 2.19 -10.69
CA GLU A 38 -0.11 3.36 -11.51
C GLU A 38 0.56 4.49 -10.70
N LYS A 39 0.46 4.44 -9.37
CA LYS A 39 1.17 5.37 -8.48
C LYS A 39 2.65 5.02 -8.28
N GLY A 40 3.09 3.86 -8.75
CA GLY A 40 4.46 3.37 -8.63
C GLY A 40 4.58 2.09 -7.80
N LEU A 41 5.80 1.74 -7.41
CA LEU A 41 6.05 0.56 -6.59
C LEU A 41 5.31 0.63 -5.26
N CYS A 42 4.77 -0.51 -4.83
CA CYS A 42 4.04 -0.61 -3.57
C CYS A 42 4.96 -0.59 -2.33
N CYS A 43 6.26 -0.66 -2.53
CA CYS A 43 7.28 -0.90 -1.52
C CYS A 43 7.33 -2.37 -1.08
N SER A 44 7.93 -2.66 0.07
CA SER A 44 8.09 -4.04 0.52
C SER A 44 6.81 -4.59 1.13
N PHE A 45 6.74 -5.92 1.25
CA PHE A 45 5.66 -6.57 2.00
C PHE A 45 5.58 -6.06 3.46
N ALA A 46 6.70 -5.70 4.05
CA ALA A 46 6.74 -5.17 5.41
C ALA A 46 5.98 -3.85 5.57
N ASP A 47 5.85 -3.06 4.51
CA ASP A 47 5.11 -1.79 4.51
C ASP A 47 3.62 -1.98 4.21
N GLY A 48 3.24 -3.14 3.69
CA GLY A 48 1.84 -3.50 3.43
C GLY A 48 1.15 -4.02 4.66
N ARG A 49 -0.18 -3.94 4.66
CA ARG A 49 -1.04 -4.51 5.68
C ARG A 49 -1.94 -5.57 5.06
N ARG A 50 -1.92 -6.76 5.61
CA ARG A 50 -2.91 -7.77 5.28
C ARG A 50 -4.30 -7.26 5.69
N VAL A 51 -5.27 -7.46 4.82
CA VAL A 51 -6.65 -7.06 5.05
C VAL A 51 -7.52 -8.30 5.12
N ASP A 52 -8.25 -8.45 6.22
CA ASP A 52 -9.21 -9.55 6.37
C ASP A 52 -10.39 -9.38 5.41
N ASP A 53 -11.01 -10.49 5.02
CA ASP A 53 -12.11 -10.48 4.03
C ASP A 53 -13.31 -9.62 4.45
N VAL A 54 -13.50 -9.40 5.75
CA VAL A 54 -14.56 -8.53 6.26
C VAL A 54 -14.23 -7.03 6.18
N ASP A 55 -12.97 -6.70 5.91
CA ASP A 55 -12.45 -5.34 5.91
C ASP A 55 -12.17 -4.79 4.52
N TRP A 56 -12.58 -5.49 3.49
CA TRP A 56 -12.56 -5.00 2.13
C TRP A 56 -13.72 -5.60 1.32
N ASP A 57 -14.20 -4.88 0.34
CA ASP A 57 -15.22 -5.38 -0.58
C ASP A 57 -15.19 -4.62 -1.90
N THR A 58 -16.06 -5.04 -2.80
CA THR A 58 -16.34 -4.37 -4.07
C THR A 58 -17.73 -3.77 -4.01
N VAL A 59 -17.82 -2.49 -4.33
CA VAL A 59 -19.11 -1.78 -4.45
C VAL A 59 -19.36 -1.48 -5.92
N CYS A 60 -20.55 -1.86 -6.39
CA CYS A 60 -20.98 -1.59 -7.76
C CYS A 60 -22.25 -0.72 -7.74
N TYR A 61 -22.33 0.22 -8.65
CA TYR A 61 -23.49 1.11 -8.78
C TYR A 61 -23.79 1.40 -10.25
N ALA A 62 -25.04 1.75 -10.52
CA ALA A 62 -25.48 2.17 -11.84
C ALA A 62 -25.46 3.70 -11.90
N PRO A 63 -24.56 4.34 -12.68
CA PRO A 63 -24.52 5.79 -12.78
C PRO A 63 -25.72 6.38 -13.49
N ALA A 64 -26.34 5.62 -14.40
CA ALA A 64 -27.54 6.00 -15.13
C ALA A 64 -28.23 4.75 -15.69
N LEU A 65 -29.52 4.88 -16.08
CA LEU A 65 -30.23 3.82 -16.78
C LEU A 65 -29.58 3.50 -18.13
N GLY A 66 -29.39 2.21 -18.41
CA GLY A 66 -28.79 1.74 -19.67
C GLY A 66 -27.27 1.88 -19.75
N VAL A 67 -26.63 2.38 -18.70
CA VAL A 67 -25.15 2.46 -18.60
C VAL A 67 -24.65 1.25 -17.82
N PRO A 68 -23.52 0.62 -18.22
CA PRO A 68 -22.93 -0.48 -17.45
C PRO A 68 -22.61 -0.08 -16.01
N LEU A 69 -22.69 -1.06 -15.10
CA LEU A 69 -22.32 -0.85 -13.70
C LEU A 69 -20.86 -0.41 -13.60
N LEU A 70 -20.60 0.55 -12.72
CA LEU A 70 -19.27 0.93 -12.30
C LEU A 70 -19.00 0.31 -10.93
N CYS A 71 -17.80 -0.26 -10.77
CA CYS A 71 -17.39 -0.92 -9.55
C CYS A 71 -16.10 -0.31 -9.03
N TYR A 72 -15.97 -0.26 -7.73
CA TYR A 72 -14.73 0.13 -7.06
C TYR A 72 -14.50 -0.72 -5.83
N TYR A 73 -13.25 -0.86 -5.43
CA TYR A 73 -12.88 -1.49 -4.17
C TYR A 73 -12.91 -0.46 -3.05
N ARG A 74 -13.21 -0.92 -1.86
CA ARG A 74 -13.02 -0.16 -0.64
C ARG A 74 -12.40 -1.04 0.43
N VAL A 75 -11.67 -0.40 1.33
CA VAL A 75 -10.98 -1.07 2.42
C VAL A 75 -11.25 -0.31 3.72
N ARG A 76 -11.37 -1.04 4.82
CA ARG A 76 -11.54 -0.42 6.13
C ARG A 76 -10.18 -0.16 6.75
N LEU A 77 -9.88 1.11 6.98
CA LEU A 77 -8.66 1.57 7.61
C LEU A 77 -9.03 2.41 8.83
N HIS A 78 -8.49 2.05 9.99
CA HIS A 78 -8.77 2.76 11.25
C HIS A 78 -10.28 2.89 11.54
N GLY A 79 -11.05 1.85 11.22
CA GLY A 79 -12.49 1.84 11.44
C GLY A 79 -13.34 2.57 10.39
N GLU A 80 -12.72 3.16 9.38
CA GLU A 80 -13.39 3.90 8.33
C GLU A 80 -13.23 3.21 6.98
N TRP A 81 -14.29 3.20 6.18
CA TRP A 81 -14.25 2.74 4.82
C TRP A 81 -13.61 3.78 3.90
N VAL A 82 -12.56 3.37 3.21
CA VAL A 82 -11.82 4.21 2.27
C VAL A 82 -11.95 3.61 0.88
N GLU A 83 -12.40 4.43 -0.08
CA GLU A 83 -12.43 4.02 -1.49
C GLU A 83 -11.00 3.86 -2.00
N VAL A 84 -10.75 2.76 -2.70
CA VAL A 84 -9.48 2.52 -3.37
C VAL A 84 -9.47 3.24 -4.71
N PRO A 85 -8.60 4.25 -4.91
CA PRO A 85 -8.48 4.89 -6.20
C PRO A 85 -8.08 3.88 -7.27
N LYS A 86 -8.65 4.00 -8.46
CA LYS A 86 -8.32 3.10 -9.58
C LYS A 86 -6.81 3.04 -9.84
N LYS A 87 -6.11 4.17 -9.68
CA LYS A 87 -4.66 4.26 -9.84
C LYS A 87 -3.86 3.50 -8.78
N ALA A 88 -4.47 3.17 -7.65
CA ALA A 88 -3.83 2.40 -6.57
C ALA A 88 -4.00 0.89 -6.74
N LEU A 89 -4.82 0.44 -7.67
CA LEU A 89 -5.09 -0.97 -7.86
C LEU A 89 -3.87 -1.70 -8.44
N VAL A 90 -3.46 -2.80 -7.78
CA VAL A 90 -2.50 -3.75 -8.32
C VAL A 90 -3.26 -4.74 -9.20
N THR A 91 -2.88 -4.84 -10.47
CA THR A 91 -3.59 -5.67 -11.45
C THR A 91 -2.99 -7.06 -11.62
N GLU A 92 -1.83 -7.32 -11.02
CA GLU A 92 -1.25 -8.67 -11.03
C GLU A 92 -2.10 -9.65 -10.22
N PRO A 93 -2.17 -10.93 -10.64
CA PRO A 93 -2.82 -11.96 -9.83
C PRO A 93 -2.19 -12.06 -8.44
N ASN A 94 -3.02 -12.17 -7.41
CA ASN A 94 -2.56 -12.29 -6.04
C ASN A 94 -2.00 -13.70 -5.78
N LYS A 95 -0.69 -13.81 -5.63
CA LYS A 95 0.01 -15.07 -5.31
C LYS A 95 0.07 -15.34 -3.80
N PHE A 96 -0.25 -14.33 -2.98
CA PHE A 96 -0.20 -14.42 -1.52
C PHE A 96 -1.49 -15.04 -0.94
N GLY A 97 -2.63 -14.70 -1.51
CA GLY A 97 -3.96 -15.13 -1.07
C GLY A 97 -4.77 -14.00 -0.46
N PRO A 98 -4.47 -13.56 0.76
CA PRO A 98 -5.19 -12.45 1.38
C PRO A 98 -5.01 -11.13 0.64
N ALA A 99 -5.97 -10.21 0.80
CA ALA A 99 -5.81 -8.85 0.32
C ALA A 99 -4.70 -8.13 1.10
N VAL A 100 -4.03 -7.19 0.43
CA VAL A 100 -2.99 -6.36 1.04
C VAL A 100 -3.19 -4.91 0.63
N VAL A 101 -3.04 -3.98 1.56
CA VAL A 101 -3.10 -2.54 1.32
C VAL A 101 -1.82 -1.87 1.77
N TRP A 102 -1.36 -0.88 1.00
CA TRP A 102 -0.23 -0.02 1.34
C TRP A 102 -0.75 1.40 1.55
N PRO A 103 -1.17 1.74 2.79
CA PRO A 103 -1.63 3.08 3.09
C PRO A 103 -0.46 4.02 3.38
N TYR A 104 -0.69 5.30 3.17
CA TYR A 104 0.21 6.35 3.62
C TYR A 104 -0.59 7.58 4.04
N MET A 105 0.02 8.45 4.81
CA MET A 105 -0.57 9.71 5.23
C MET A 105 -0.02 10.82 4.33
N ASP A 106 -0.91 11.62 3.75
CA ASP A 106 -0.49 12.79 2.99
C ASP A 106 -0.12 13.96 3.90
N VAL A 107 0.31 15.08 3.31
CA VAL A 107 0.75 16.26 4.06
C VAL A 107 -0.38 16.90 4.88
N ASP A 108 -1.64 16.66 4.52
CA ASP A 108 -2.81 17.17 5.22
C ASP A 108 -3.29 16.22 6.33
N GLY A 109 -2.60 15.11 6.54
CA GLY A 109 -2.94 14.09 7.52
C GLY A 109 -4.05 13.14 7.08
N ALA A 110 -4.49 13.20 5.83
CA ALA A 110 -5.47 12.27 5.28
C ALA A 110 -4.81 10.95 4.90
N THR A 111 -5.50 9.84 5.17
CA THR A 111 -5.05 8.52 4.75
C THR A 111 -5.29 8.32 3.27
N GLN A 112 -4.22 8.00 2.54
CA GLN A 112 -4.21 7.69 1.12
C GLN A 112 -3.79 6.23 0.92
N ILE A 113 -4.12 5.67 -0.23
CA ILE A 113 -3.72 4.31 -0.61
C ILE A 113 -2.74 4.39 -1.78
N ARG A 114 -1.54 3.87 -1.57
CA ARG A 114 -0.54 3.76 -2.63
C ARG A 114 -0.79 2.56 -3.52
N CYS A 115 -1.09 1.43 -2.92
CA CYS A 115 -1.43 0.18 -3.60
C CYS A 115 -2.50 -0.58 -2.84
N PHE A 116 -3.32 -1.30 -3.58
CA PHE A 116 -4.26 -2.28 -3.05
C PHE A 116 -4.22 -3.53 -3.93
N LEU A 117 -3.97 -4.67 -3.32
CA LEU A 117 -3.99 -5.98 -3.94
C LEU A 117 -5.23 -6.72 -3.46
N PRO A 118 -6.25 -6.91 -4.30
CA PRO A 118 -7.44 -7.67 -3.90
C PRO A 118 -7.10 -9.11 -3.51
N GLY A 119 -7.85 -9.66 -2.58
CA GLY A 119 -7.71 -11.05 -2.18
C GLY A 119 -7.98 -12.02 -3.34
N ALA A 120 -7.26 -13.14 -3.36
CA ALA A 120 -7.47 -14.21 -4.33
C ALA A 120 -8.76 -14.97 -4.03
N GLY A 121 -9.41 -15.51 -5.07
CA GLY A 121 -10.56 -16.41 -4.91
C GLY A 121 -11.90 -15.75 -4.61
N THR A 122 -12.02 -14.46 -4.81
CA THR A 122 -13.28 -13.72 -4.68
C THR A 122 -13.96 -13.49 -6.00
#